data_c7dc63e2e5d7377d4f72c7158bff502d
#
_entry.id   c7dc63e2e5d7377d4f72c7158bff502d
#
_cell.length_a   1.000
_cell.length_b   1.000
_cell.length_c   1.000
_cell.angle_alpha   90.00
_cell.angle_beta   90.00
_cell.angle_gamma   90.00
#
_symmetry.space_group_name_H-M   'P 1'
#
loop_
_entity.id
_entity.type
_entity.pdbx_description
1 polymer ?
#
loop_
_entity_poly.entity_id
_entity_poly.type
_entity_poly.pdbx_seq_one_letter_code
_entity_poly.pdbx_strand_id
1 'polypeptide(L)'
;MKIGITEYGDAGIDLRWKDRLTDMDGAILITKNITNAFTQAVFDVAKNKPIILHATCTGWGGTVMEPNVPDYKTQLENTKHLIDICPDLCDVVLRVDPVFPTQKGVDRVLHMLDYFQSLKTGITSHRMSIVDEYPHVRERYRAKGFEPMYGGRFSPNDDQIELVGKALAKTGMRFATCAEDKLAEWFPETFYIQGCVSHEDIYKMGLDYEADMTVNPQKRNGR
;
A
#
# COMPACT_ATOMS: atom_id res chain seq x y z
N MET A 1 -10.49 21.85 -3.60
CA MET A 1 -9.44 21.06 -2.93
C MET A 1 -8.73 20.17 -3.96
N LYS A 2 -7.40 20.09 -3.88
CA LYS A 2 -6.56 19.26 -4.76
C LYS A 2 -5.63 18.41 -3.91
N ILE A 3 -5.77 17.09 -3.98
CA ILE A 3 -4.88 16.14 -3.30
C ILE A 3 -3.96 15.48 -4.33
N GLY A 4 -2.65 15.58 -4.10
CA GLY A 4 -1.65 14.86 -4.88
C GLY A 4 -1.57 13.40 -4.48
N ILE A 5 -1.43 12.49 -5.44
CA ILE A 5 -1.16 11.08 -5.17
C ILE A 5 -0.06 10.55 -6.09
N THR A 6 0.91 9.85 -5.54
CA THR A 6 2.04 9.29 -6.30
C THR A 6 1.79 7.84 -6.72
N GLU A 7 0.66 7.56 -7.36
CA GLU A 7 0.25 6.20 -7.74
C GLU A 7 1.01 5.65 -8.97
N TYR A 8 1.45 6.52 -9.88
CA TYR A 8 2.14 6.13 -11.12
C TYR A 8 3.67 6.11 -11.03
N GLY A 9 4.20 6.11 -9.82
CA GLY A 9 5.63 6.07 -9.57
C GLY A 9 5.93 5.73 -8.13
N ASP A 10 7.20 5.72 -7.78
CA ASP A 10 7.65 5.53 -6.40
C ASP A 10 8.15 6.87 -5.85
N ALA A 11 7.46 7.39 -4.83
CA ALA A 11 7.78 8.69 -4.23
C ALA A 11 9.18 8.73 -3.59
N GLY A 12 9.71 7.59 -3.17
CA GLY A 12 11.04 7.49 -2.58
C GLY A 12 12.17 7.51 -3.62
N ILE A 13 11.83 7.23 -4.89
CA ILE A 13 12.79 7.26 -6.01
C ILE A 13 12.70 8.60 -6.74
N ASP A 14 11.49 9.05 -7.07
CA ASP A 14 11.26 10.29 -7.79
C ASP A 14 10.78 11.39 -6.82
N LEU A 15 11.70 12.24 -6.39
CA LEU A 15 11.41 13.33 -5.45
C LEU A 15 10.79 14.58 -6.09
N ARG A 16 10.52 14.59 -7.41
CA ARG A 16 9.88 15.73 -8.11
C ARG A 16 8.44 15.98 -7.67
N TRP A 17 7.83 15.05 -6.91
CA TRP A 17 6.55 15.32 -6.27
C TRP A 17 6.58 16.58 -5.39
N LYS A 18 7.71 16.93 -4.79
CA LYS A 18 7.88 18.16 -3.97
C LYS A 18 7.52 19.42 -4.76
N ASP A 19 8.01 19.51 -5.99
CA ASP A 19 7.79 20.68 -6.84
C ASP A 19 6.32 20.81 -7.28
N ARG A 20 5.62 19.68 -7.35
CA ARG A 20 4.20 19.61 -7.74
C ARG A 20 3.23 19.93 -6.60
N LEU A 21 3.72 19.91 -5.36
CA LEU A 21 2.88 20.17 -4.18
C LEU A 21 2.55 21.65 -3.96
N THR A 22 3.19 22.57 -4.67
CA THR A 22 2.88 24.02 -4.57
C THR A 22 1.41 24.30 -4.81
N ASP A 23 0.79 23.62 -5.77
CA ASP A 23 -0.59 23.82 -6.19
C ASP A 23 -1.57 22.80 -5.56
N MET A 24 -1.11 22.03 -4.56
CA MET A 24 -1.91 21.00 -3.87
C MET A 24 -2.18 21.42 -2.43
N ASP A 25 -3.35 21.04 -1.92
CA ASP A 25 -3.73 21.25 -0.52
C ASP A 25 -3.09 20.21 0.42
N GLY A 26 -2.79 19.01 -0.09
CA GLY A 26 -2.11 17.94 0.62
C GLY A 26 -1.70 16.82 -0.34
N ALA A 27 -1.03 15.79 0.17
CA ALA A 27 -0.63 14.65 -0.66
C ALA A 27 -0.63 13.31 0.08
N ILE A 28 -0.86 12.26 -0.73
CA ILE A 28 -0.63 10.85 -0.35
C ILE A 28 0.59 10.37 -1.12
N LEU A 29 1.67 10.09 -0.40
CA LEU A 29 2.93 9.61 -0.93
C LEU A 29 3.00 8.10 -0.81
N ILE A 30 3.16 7.40 -1.93
CA ILE A 30 3.24 5.93 -1.98
C ILE A 30 4.66 5.54 -2.35
N THR A 31 5.31 4.72 -1.54
CA THR A 31 6.69 4.27 -1.82
C THR A 31 6.98 2.87 -1.30
N LYS A 32 7.84 2.16 -2.03
CA LYS A 32 8.55 0.94 -1.61
C LYS A 32 10.00 1.23 -1.19
N ASN A 33 10.44 2.49 -1.26
CA ASN A 33 11.82 2.91 -1.05
C ASN A 33 11.90 4.12 -0.10
N ILE A 34 11.89 3.87 1.21
CA ILE A 34 12.12 4.90 2.20
C ILE A 34 13.63 5.08 2.37
N THR A 35 14.18 6.02 1.61
CA THR A 35 15.60 6.39 1.64
C THR A 35 15.82 7.61 2.54
N ASN A 36 17.07 7.88 2.95
CA ASN A 36 17.40 9.10 3.71
C ASN A 36 17.00 10.37 2.95
N ALA A 37 17.17 10.40 1.62
CA ALA A 37 16.78 11.54 0.80
C ALA A 37 15.26 11.74 0.78
N PHE A 38 14.48 10.65 0.70
CA PHE A 38 13.03 10.69 0.80
C PHE A 38 12.59 11.15 2.19
N THR A 39 13.17 10.58 3.25
CA THR A 39 12.88 10.94 4.64
C THR A 39 13.11 12.44 4.89
N GLN A 40 14.24 12.99 4.43
CA GLN A 40 14.49 14.42 4.54
C GLN A 40 13.47 15.25 3.74
N ALA A 41 13.12 14.80 2.53
CA ALA A 41 12.14 15.49 1.70
C ALA A 41 10.75 15.53 2.36
N VAL A 42 10.31 14.42 2.97
CA VAL A 42 9.05 14.35 3.71
C VAL A 42 9.08 15.27 4.93
N PHE A 43 10.16 15.21 5.73
CA PHE A 43 10.36 16.06 6.90
C PHE A 43 10.26 17.56 6.56
N ASP A 44 10.88 17.99 5.46
CA ASP A 44 10.85 19.40 5.05
C ASP A 44 9.44 19.86 4.61
N VAL A 45 8.71 18.99 3.93
CA VAL A 45 7.39 19.32 3.34
C VAL A 45 6.27 19.20 4.37
N ALA A 46 6.27 18.18 5.23
CA ALA A 46 5.19 17.89 6.18
C ALA A 46 4.97 19.03 7.19
N LYS A 47 5.97 19.86 7.45
CA LYS A 47 5.86 21.08 8.28
C LYS A 47 4.85 22.10 7.76
N ASN A 48 4.60 22.09 6.45
CA ASN A 48 3.79 23.12 5.80
C ASN A 48 2.66 22.57 4.95
N LYS A 49 2.63 21.27 4.70
CA LYS A 49 1.64 20.60 3.87
C LYS A 49 1.19 19.28 4.50
N PRO A 50 -0.11 19.03 4.59
CA PRO A 50 -0.63 17.74 5.07
C PRO A 50 -0.15 16.59 4.19
N ILE A 51 0.53 15.62 4.79
CA ILE A 51 1.08 14.44 4.11
C ILE A 51 0.59 13.18 4.81
N ILE A 52 0.06 12.24 4.02
CA ILE A 52 -0.13 10.84 4.42
C ILE A 52 0.89 10.01 3.66
N LEU A 53 1.60 9.14 4.37
CA LEU A 53 2.56 8.23 3.78
C LEU A 53 1.97 6.82 3.67
N HIS A 54 1.94 6.25 2.47
CA HIS A 54 1.73 4.81 2.26
C HIS A 54 3.10 4.12 2.14
N ALA A 55 3.58 3.57 3.23
CA ALA A 55 4.78 2.75 3.26
C ALA A 55 4.46 1.35 2.72
N THR A 56 4.78 1.09 1.45
CA THR A 56 4.47 -0.18 0.80
C THR A 56 5.52 -1.22 1.15
N CYS A 57 5.09 -2.33 1.70
CA CYS A 57 5.95 -3.48 2.03
C CYS A 57 5.22 -4.78 1.68
N THR A 58 5.72 -5.50 0.67
CA THR A 58 5.11 -6.73 0.15
C THR A 58 5.74 -8.00 0.74
N GLY A 59 6.87 -7.84 1.43
CA GLY A 59 7.71 -8.97 1.86
C GLY A 59 8.63 -9.50 0.75
N TRP A 60 8.54 -9.00 -0.51
CA TRP A 60 9.31 -9.51 -1.65
C TRP A 60 10.54 -8.68 -2.00
N GLY A 61 10.77 -7.55 -1.35
CA GLY A 61 11.95 -6.72 -1.56
C GLY A 61 13.24 -7.51 -1.43
N GLY A 62 14.24 -7.19 -2.25
CA GLY A 62 15.53 -7.87 -2.34
C GLY A 62 15.48 -9.27 -2.98
N THR A 63 14.33 -9.68 -3.50
CA THR A 63 14.17 -10.98 -4.18
C THR A 63 14.07 -10.82 -5.70
N VAL A 64 14.04 -11.95 -6.42
CA VAL A 64 13.83 -11.93 -7.88
C VAL A 64 12.50 -11.26 -8.30
N MET A 65 11.53 -11.19 -7.42
CA MET A 65 10.23 -10.53 -7.68
C MET A 65 10.36 -9.01 -7.60
N GLU A 66 11.07 -8.49 -6.61
CA GLU A 66 11.29 -7.05 -6.38
C GLU A 66 12.78 -6.76 -6.14
N PRO A 67 13.67 -6.94 -7.14
CA PRO A 67 15.12 -6.90 -6.93
C PRO A 67 15.66 -5.51 -6.57
N ASN A 68 14.93 -4.45 -6.92
CA ASN A 68 15.32 -3.05 -6.69
C ASN A 68 14.60 -2.41 -5.49
N VAL A 69 13.83 -3.18 -4.74
CA VAL A 69 13.15 -2.76 -3.52
C VAL A 69 13.96 -3.25 -2.32
N PRO A 70 14.15 -2.47 -1.26
CA PRO A 70 14.78 -2.95 -0.03
C PRO A 70 14.07 -4.19 0.52
N ASP A 71 14.80 -5.05 1.23
CA ASP A 71 14.16 -6.14 1.97
C ASP A 71 13.19 -5.58 3.01
N TYR A 72 12.22 -6.42 3.42
CA TYR A 72 11.12 -5.95 4.24
C TYR A 72 11.55 -5.43 5.63
N LYS A 73 12.64 -5.96 6.21
CA LYS A 73 13.16 -5.49 7.50
C LYS A 73 13.69 -4.08 7.36
N THR A 74 14.57 -3.88 6.39
CA THR A 74 15.11 -2.55 6.05
C THR A 74 13.99 -1.54 5.76
N GLN A 75 13.00 -1.93 4.96
CA GLN A 75 11.87 -1.04 4.63
C GLN A 75 11.05 -0.66 5.87
N LEU A 76 10.75 -1.62 6.74
CA LEU A 76 9.97 -1.38 7.96
C LEU A 76 10.75 -0.61 9.02
N GLU A 77 12.05 -0.86 9.17
CA GLU A 77 12.93 -0.09 10.05
C GLU A 77 13.06 1.36 9.59
N ASN A 78 13.23 1.59 8.28
CA ASN A 78 13.25 2.93 7.71
C ASN A 78 11.89 3.64 7.87
N THR A 79 10.77 2.89 7.77
CA THR A 79 9.43 3.42 8.05
C THR A 79 9.34 3.90 9.51
N LYS A 80 9.78 3.06 10.45
CA LYS A 80 9.79 3.42 11.87
C LYS A 80 10.66 4.65 12.12
N HIS A 81 11.87 4.67 11.58
CA HIS A 81 12.77 5.81 11.71
C HIS A 81 12.14 7.11 11.18
N LEU A 82 11.48 7.04 10.01
CA LEU A 82 10.79 8.20 9.44
C LEU A 82 9.68 8.70 10.37
N ILE A 83 8.88 7.82 10.96
CA ILE A 83 7.83 8.17 11.93
C ILE A 83 8.46 8.87 13.14
N ASP A 84 9.56 8.32 13.67
CA ASP A 84 10.21 8.83 14.87
C ASP A 84 10.74 10.27 14.67
N ILE A 85 11.15 10.65 13.47
CA ILE A 85 11.73 11.98 13.18
C ILE A 85 10.77 12.96 12.49
N CYS A 86 9.62 12.49 11.99
CA CYS A 86 8.66 13.33 11.27
C CYS A 86 7.27 13.29 11.93
N PRO A 87 7.12 13.98 13.09
CA PRO A 87 5.85 13.98 13.84
C PRO A 87 4.72 14.74 13.12
N ASP A 88 5.04 15.52 12.09
CA ASP A 88 4.08 16.33 11.33
C ASP A 88 3.34 15.54 10.25
N LEU A 89 3.61 14.23 10.09
CA LEU A 89 2.82 13.37 9.22
C LEU A 89 1.40 13.22 9.74
N CYS A 90 0.41 13.40 8.86
CA CYS A 90 -1.00 13.25 9.23
C CYS A 90 -1.38 11.80 9.51
N ASP A 91 -0.81 10.86 8.76
CA ASP A 91 -0.92 9.41 8.98
C ASP A 91 0.19 8.66 8.25
N VAL A 92 0.48 7.46 8.74
CA VAL A 92 1.32 6.48 8.04
C VAL A 92 0.53 5.19 7.88
N VAL A 93 0.40 4.73 6.65
CA VAL A 93 -0.33 3.52 6.27
C VAL A 93 0.65 2.44 5.89
N LEU A 94 0.61 1.29 6.53
CA LEU A 94 1.28 0.10 6.02
C LEU A 94 0.48 -0.42 4.81
N ARG A 95 1.11 -0.41 3.62
CA ARG A 95 0.48 -0.89 2.39
C ARG A 95 1.08 -2.23 1.96
N VAL A 96 0.28 -3.30 2.04
CA VAL A 96 0.65 -4.65 1.61
C VAL A 96 0.10 -4.87 0.20
N ASP A 97 0.80 -4.34 -0.80
CA ASP A 97 0.28 -4.24 -2.17
C ASP A 97 1.41 -4.49 -3.20
N PRO A 98 1.29 -5.61 -3.91
CA PRO A 98 0.24 -6.62 -3.84
C PRO A 98 0.59 -7.83 -2.96
N VAL A 99 -0.43 -8.56 -2.51
CA VAL A 99 -0.31 -9.91 -1.96
C VAL A 99 -0.38 -10.92 -3.10
N PHE A 100 0.54 -11.88 -3.15
CA PHE A 100 0.46 -13.01 -4.08
C PHE A 100 -0.40 -14.13 -3.46
N PRO A 101 -1.52 -14.54 -4.10
CA PRO A 101 -2.46 -15.51 -3.54
C PRO A 101 -2.00 -16.95 -3.78
N THR A 102 -0.83 -17.25 -3.27
CA THR A 102 -0.22 -18.59 -3.21
C THR A 102 0.23 -18.86 -1.79
N GLN A 103 0.40 -20.14 -1.40
CA GLN A 103 0.87 -20.47 -0.05
C GLN A 103 2.17 -19.74 0.28
N LYS A 104 3.16 -19.78 -0.62
CA LYS A 104 4.43 -19.06 -0.46
C LYS A 104 4.24 -17.54 -0.33
N GLY A 105 3.28 -16.97 -1.07
CA GLY A 105 2.97 -15.54 -1.02
C GLY A 105 2.39 -15.12 0.32
N VAL A 106 1.39 -15.84 0.81
CA VAL A 106 0.77 -15.54 2.11
C VAL A 106 1.72 -15.79 3.28
N ASP A 107 2.51 -16.87 3.25
CA ASP A 107 3.51 -17.13 4.29
C ASP A 107 4.52 -15.99 4.39
N ARG A 108 4.94 -15.46 3.24
CA ARG A 108 5.89 -14.35 3.20
C ARG A 108 5.30 -13.05 3.75
N VAL A 109 4.06 -12.75 3.43
CA VAL A 109 3.35 -11.60 4.00
C VAL A 109 3.18 -11.77 5.50
N LEU A 110 2.81 -12.97 5.99
CA LEU A 110 2.67 -13.21 7.42
C LEU A 110 4.00 -12.98 8.17
N HIS A 111 5.13 -13.50 7.68
CA HIS A 111 6.43 -13.24 8.28
C HIS A 111 6.79 -11.74 8.31
N MET A 112 6.45 -11.00 7.26
CA MET A 112 6.65 -9.56 7.22
C MET A 112 5.76 -8.85 8.23
N LEU A 113 4.49 -9.24 8.36
CA LEU A 113 3.56 -8.66 9.32
C LEU A 113 3.93 -8.99 10.78
N ASP A 114 4.41 -10.19 11.06
CA ASP A 114 4.95 -10.55 12.38
C ASP A 114 6.12 -9.64 12.76
N TYR A 115 7.04 -9.40 11.82
CA TYR A 115 8.14 -8.47 12.05
C TYR A 115 7.65 -7.03 12.24
N PHE A 116 6.71 -6.57 11.41
CA PHE A 116 6.09 -5.25 11.56
C PHE A 116 5.47 -5.06 12.95
N GLN A 117 4.68 -6.02 13.44
CA GLN A 117 4.08 -5.96 14.77
C GLN A 117 5.14 -5.91 15.88
N SER A 118 6.26 -6.62 15.71
CA SER A 118 7.36 -6.61 16.69
C SER A 118 8.04 -5.23 16.82
N LEU A 119 8.03 -4.41 15.78
CA LEU A 119 8.63 -3.06 15.78
C LEU A 119 7.83 -2.03 16.57
N LYS A 120 6.55 -2.29 16.87
CA LYS A 120 5.67 -1.39 17.64
C LYS A 120 5.67 0.05 17.08
N THR A 121 5.49 0.19 15.78
CA THR A 121 5.57 1.46 15.05
C THR A 121 4.47 2.45 15.43
N GLY A 122 3.38 2.00 16.02
CA GLY A 122 2.18 2.82 16.27
C GLY A 122 1.26 2.97 15.04
N ILE A 123 1.62 2.42 13.88
CA ILE A 123 0.75 2.44 12.70
C ILE A 123 -0.50 1.59 12.97
N THR A 124 -1.67 2.18 12.79
CA THR A 124 -2.98 1.52 12.91
C THR A 124 -3.74 1.41 11.59
N SER A 125 -3.28 2.14 10.57
CA SER A 125 -3.87 2.17 9.24
C SER A 125 -3.15 1.16 8.34
N HIS A 126 -3.89 0.17 7.80
CA HIS A 126 -3.31 -0.83 6.91
C HIS A 126 -4.14 -0.95 5.64
N ARG A 127 -3.49 -1.10 4.50
CA ARG A 127 -4.13 -1.32 3.19
C ARG A 127 -3.53 -2.53 2.50
N MET A 128 -4.34 -3.22 1.70
CA MET A 128 -3.86 -4.33 0.90
C MET A 128 -4.61 -4.45 -0.42
N SER A 129 -3.98 -5.11 -1.39
CA SER A 129 -4.64 -5.65 -2.58
C SER A 129 -4.04 -7.01 -2.93
N ILE A 130 -4.81 -7.83 -3.66
CA ILE A 130 -4.26 -9.03 -4.29
C ILE A 130 -3.72 -8.64 -5.67
N VAL A 131 -2.65 -9.29 -6.11
CA VAL A 131 -2.04 -8.98 -7.41
C VAL A 131 -3.02 -9.23 -8.57
N ASP A 132 -3.10 -8.27 -9.50
CA ASP A 132 -3.75 -8.46 -10.80
C ASP A 132 -2.70 -8.84 -11.84
N GLU A 133 -2.99 -9.86 -12.65
CA GLU A 133 -2.10 -10.28 -13.72
C GLU A 133 -2.36 -9.52 -15.02
N TYR A 134 -1.94 -8.26 -15.05
CA TYR A 134 -1.88 -7.50 -16.30
C TYR A 134 -1.00 -8.21 -17.35
N PRO A 135 -1.21 -7.99 -18.65
CA PRO A 135 -0.40 -8.63 -19.70
C PRO A 135 1.11 -8.47 -19.48
N HIS A 136 1.58 -7.26 -19.15
CA HIS A 136 2.98 -7.00 -18.87
C HIS A 136 3.51 -7.71 -17.60
N VAL A 137 2.64 -8.00 -16.61
CA VAL A 137 3.00 -8.77 -15.41
C VAL A 137 3.25 -10.23 -15.79
N ARG A 138 2.35 -10.82 -16.60
CA ARG A 138 2.50 -12.20 -17.11
C ARG A 138 3.77 -12.36 -17.97
N GLU A 139 4.07 -11.38 -18.81
CA GLU A 139 5.29 -11.37 -19.62
C GLU A 139 6.54 -11.36 -18.72
N ARG A 140 6.54 -10.54 -17.66
CA ARG A 140 7.65 -10.51 -16.69
C ARG A 140 7.81 -11.83 -15.94
N TYR A 141 6.71 -12.51 -15.57
CA TYR A 141 6.78 -13.83 -14.95
C TYR A 141 7.43 -14.84 -15.89
N ARG A 142 6.93 -14.95 -17.12
CA ARG A 142 7.49 -15.87 -18.14
C ARG A 142 8.95 -15.58 -18.42
N ALA A 143 9.34 -14.31 -18.53
CA ALA A 143 10.74 -13.92 -18.74
C ALA A 143 11.67 -14.34 -17.60
N LYS A 144 11.11 -14.58 -16.41
CA LYS A 144 11.83 -15.06 -15.22
C LYS A 144 11.64 -16.56 -14.95
N GLY A 145 11.01 -17.29 -15.87
CA GLY A 145 10.73 -18.72 -15.75
C GLY A 145 9.59 -19.08 -14.77
N PHE A 146 8.71 -18.14 -14.49
CA PHE A 146 7.53 -18.39 -13.66
C PHE A 146 6.27 -18.51 -14.52
N GLU A 147 5.40 -19.43 -14.16
CA GLU A 147 4.06 -19.51 -14.75
C GLU A 147 3.12 -18.48 -14.13
N PRO A 148 2.20 -17.89 -14.93
CA PRO A 148 1.14 -17.05 -14.44
C PRO A 148 0.27 -17.76 -13.40
N MET A 149 -0.04 -17.11 -12.28
CA MET A 149 -0.74 -17.71 -11.15
C MET A 149 -2.22 -18.03 -11.44
N TYR A 150 -2.81 -17.35 -12.42
CA TYR A 150 -4.27 -17.42 -12.66
C TYR A 150 -4.63 -18.19 -13.92
N GLY A 151 -3.70 -18.91 -14.53
CA GLY A 151 -3.98 -19.71 -15.74
C GLY A 151 -4.53 -18.89 -16.91
N GLY A 152 -4.09 -17.63 -17.05
CA GLY A 152 -4.54 -16.69 -18.10
C GLY A 152 -5.68 -15.76 -17.69
N ARG A 153 -6.30 -15.95 -16.54
CA ARG A 153 -7.27 -14.98 -15.98
C ARG A 153 -6.56 -13.72 -15.51
N PHE A 154 -7.30 -12.64 -15.36
CA PHE A 154 -6.77 -11.36 -14.88
C PHE A 154 -6.65 -11.33 -13.35
N SER A 155 -7.66 -11.86 -12.66
CA SER A 155 -7.81 -11.79 -11.20
C SER A 155 -7.83 -13.18 -10.57
N PRO A 156 -7.63 -13.30 -9.24
CA PRO A 156 -7.67 -14.55 -8.51
C PRO A 156 -9.05 -15.24 -8.59
N ASN A 157 -9.08 -16.53 -8.34
CA ASN A 157 -10.31 -17.27 -8.10
C ASN A 157 -10.71 -17.26 -6.62
N ASP A 158 -11.85 -17.84 -6.32
CA ASP A 158 -12.42 -17.86 -4.98
C ASP A 158 -11.51 -18.58 -3.97
N ASP A 159 -10.91 -19.72 -4.34
CA ASP A 159 -9.96 -20.44 -3.48
C ASP A 159 -8.73 -19.58 -3.13
N GLN A 160 -8.24 -18.81 -4.10
CA GLN A 160 -7.11 -17.92 -3.93
C GLN A 160 -7.45 -16.71 -3.04
N ILE A 161 -8.66 -16.15 -3.20
CA ILE A 161 -9.18 -15.08 -2.35
C ILE A 161 -9.36 -15.59 -0.92
N GLU A 162 -9.96 -16.77 -0.76
CA GLU A 162 -10.16 -17.40 0.55
C GLU A 162 -8.83 -17.71 1.26
N LEU A 163 -7.82 -18.18 0.52
CA LEU A 163 -6.46 -18.41 1.05
C LEU A 163 -5.88 -17.14 1.68
N VAL A 164 -5.95 -16.01 0.96
CA VAL A 164 -5.47 -14.71 1.45
C VAL A 164 -6.29 -14.26 2.66
N GLY A 165 -7.62 -14.34 2.58
CA GLY A 165 -8.52 -13.95 3.66
C GLY A 165 -8.26 -14.71 4.95
N LYS A 166 -8.22 -16.06 4.87
CA LYS A 166 -7.91 -16.92 6.03
C LYS A 166 -6.51 -16.66 6.62
N ALA A 167 -5.54 -16.35 5.78
CA ALA A 167 -4.19 -16.08 6.24
C ALA A 167 -4.11 -14.75 7.00
N LEU A 168 -4.62 -13.67 6.41
CA LEU A 168 -4.56 -12.34 7.02
C LEU A 168 -5.47 -12.21 8.25
N ALA A 169 -6.60 -12.91 8.31
CA ALA A 169 -7.46 -12.94 9.49
C ALA A 169 -6.73 -13.43 10.76
N LYS A 170 -5.72 -14.28 10.62
CA LYS A 170 -4.90 -14.77 11.76
C LYS A 170 -4.04 -13.70 12.41
N THR A 171 -3.79 -12.59 11.72
CA THR A 171 -2.93 -11.50 12.23
C THR A 171 -3.63 -10.63 13.28
N GLY A 172 -4.96 -10.68 13.37
CA GLY A 172 -5.76 -9.77 14.18
C GLY A 172 -5.76 -8.33 13.68
N MET A 173 -5.14 -8.05 12.53
CA MET A 173 -5.10 -6.71 11.91
C MET A 173 -6.32 -6.50 11.02
N ARG A 174 -6.70 -5.23 10.81
CA ARG A 174 -7.73 -4.84 9.84
C ARG A 174 -7.09 -4.15 8.65
N PHE A 175 -7.59 -4.45 7.46
CA PHE A 175 -7.06 -3.94 6.21
C PHE A 175 -8.15 -3.26 5.37
N ALA A 176 -7.87 -2.04 4.93
CA ALA A 176 -8.64 -1.42 3.86
C ALA A 176 -8.27 -2.05 2.51
N THR A 177 -9.25 -2.24 1.66
CA THR A 177 -9.03 -2.67 0.27
C THR A 177 -9.94 -1.90 -0.68
N CYS A 178 -9.44 -1.54 -1.86
CA CYS A 178 -10.21 -0.73 -2.80
C CYS A 178 -10.96 -1.54 -3.86
N ALA A 179 -10.66 -2.83 -4.00
CA ALA A 179 -11.18 -3.63 -5.10
C ALA A 179 -11.43 -5.11 -4.76
N GLU A 180 -11.22 -5.52 -3.52
CA GLU A 180 -11.37 -6.90 -3.09
C GLU A 180 -12.70 -7.08 -2.34
N ASP A 181 -13.83 -6.84 -3.05
CA ASP A 181 -15.18 -6.87 -2.48
C ASP A 181 -15.47 -8.20 -1.75
N LYS A 182 -15.04 -9.33 -2.32
CA LYS A 182 -15.21 -10.65 -1.72
C LYS A 182 -14.44 -10.82 -0.41
N LEU A 183 -13.26 -10.22 -0.26
CA LEU A 183 -12.56 -10.24 1.04
C LEU A 183 -13.35 -9.51 2.12
N ALA A 184 -13.89 -8.34 1.80
CA ALA A 184 -14.71 -7.58 2.74
C ALA A 184 -16.05 -8.28 3.06
N GLU A 185 -16.64 -8.98 2.09
CA GLU A 185 -17.86 -9.77 2.27
C GLU A 185 -17.62 -11.02 3.14
N TRP A 186 -16.55 -11.79 2.85
CA TRP A 186 -16.31 -13.09 3.51
C TRP A 186 -15.59 -12.97 4.85
N PHE A 187 -14.81 -11.89 5.03
CA PHE A 187 -14.01 -11.65 6.24
C PHE A 187 -14.19 -10.21 6.76
N PRO A 188 -15.43 -9.78 7.11
CA PRO A 188 -15.74 -8.37 7.43
C PRO A 188 -15.02 -7.85 8.68
N GLU A 189 -14.60 -8.73 9.58
CA GLU A 189 -13.81 -8.34 10.76
C GLU A 189 -12.37 -7.97 10.41
N THR A 190 -11.87 -8.46 9.26
CA THR A 190 -10.48 -8.26 8.81
C THR A 190 -10.39 -7.23 7.69
N PHE A 191 -11.37 -7.19 6.78
CA PHE A 191 -11.31 -6.33 5.60
C PHE A 191 -12.52 -5.41 5.51
N TYR A 192 -12.28 -4.23 4.96
CA TYR A 192 -13.32 -3.26 4.64
C TYR A 192 -12.97 -2.48 3.38
N ILE A 193 -14.00 -2.01 2.66
CA ILE A 193 -13.80 -1.27 1.41
C ILE A 193 -13.45 0.17 1.71
N GLN A 194 -12.31 0.62 1.18
CA GLN A 194 -11.88 2.01 1.23
C GLN A 194 -10.96 2.32 0.05
N GLY A 195 -11.20 3.41 -0.65
CA GLY A 195 -10.34 3.87 -1.75
C GLY A 195 -8.96 4.34 -1.28
N CYS A 196 -8.01 4.47 -2.22
CA CYS A 196 -6.65 4.98 -1.91
C CYS A 196 -6.64 6.45 -1.46
N VAL A 197 -7.69 7.20 -1.78
CA VAL A 197 -8.04 8.47 -1.17
C VAL A 197 -9.45 8.33 -0.61
N SER A 198 -9.62 8.59 0.67
CA SER A 198 -10.90 8.44 1.36
C SER A 198 -11.26 9.69 2.15
N HIS A 199 -12.51 9.78 2.61
CA HIS A 199 -12.93 10.84 3.54
C HIS A 199 -12.09 10.85 4.81
N GLU A 200 -11.72 9.67 5.32
CA GLU A 200 -10.87 9.54 6.50
C GLU A 200 -9.49 10.13 6.26
N ASP A 201 -8.88 9.89 5.09
CA ASP A 201 -7.59 10.49 4.73
C ASP A 201 -7.69 12.03 4.70
N ILE A 202 -8.75 12.56 4.09
CA ILE A 202 -8.99 14.01 4.02
C ILE A 202 -9.19 14.60 5.42
N TYR A 203 -9.96 13.93 6.26
CA TYR A 203 -10.16 14.34 7.65
C TYR A 203 -8.85 14.34 8.45
N LYS A 204 -8.03 13.29 8.31
CA LYS A 204 -6.70 13.21 8.95
C LYS A 204 -5.76 14.32 8.48
N MET A 205 -5.89 14.78 7.25
CA MET A 205 -5.17 15.94 6.72
C MET A 205 -5.67 17.29 7.27
N GLY A 206 -6.74 17.31 8.06
CA GLY A 206 -7.38 18.55 8.52
C GLY A 206 -8.01 19.37 7.40
N LEU A 207 -8.34 18.73 6.28
CA LEU A 207 -8.93 19.37 5.12
C LEU A 207 -10.45 19.19 5.15
N ASP A 208 -11.18 20.26 4.89
CA ASP A 208 -12.64 20.23 4.81
C ASP A 208 -13.08 19.89 3.38
N TYR A 209 -13.98 18.91 3.23
CA TYR A 209 -14.43 18.44 1.93
C TYR A 209 -15.91 18.10 1.94
N GLU A 210 -16.70 18.93 1.29
CA GLU A 210 -18.14 18.77 1.08
C GLU A 210 -18.51 18.03 -0.21
N ALA A 211 -17.70 17.14 -0.75
CA ALA A 211 -18.06 16.45 -1.97
C ALA A 211 -18.76 15.13 -1.71
N ASP A 212 -19.65 14.79 -2.61
CA ASP A 212 -20.29 13.49 -2.68
C ASP A 212 -19.29 12.43 -3.13
N MET A 213 -18.76 11.64 -2.16
CA MET A 213 -17.86 10.52 -2.40
C MET A 213 -18.59 9.20 -2.64
N THR A 214 -19.87 9.23 -2.97
CA THR A 214 -20.66 8.03 -3.30
C THR A 214 -20.14 7.34 -4.57
N VAL A 215 -19.42 8.07 -5.41
CA VAL A 215 -18.74 7.53 -6.58
C VAL A 215 -17.27 7.28 -6.23
N ASN A 216 -16.90 6.01 -6.00
CA ASN A 216 -15.48 5.65 -5.92
C ASN A 216 -14.84 5.83 -7.31
N PRO A 217 -14.01 6.87 -7.53
CA PRO A 217 -13.42 7.15 -8.84
C PRO A 217 -12.44 6.06 -9.28
N GLN A 218 -12.06 5.18 -8.36
CA GLN A 218 -11.16 4.05 -8.61
C GLN A 218 -11.90 2.74 -8.90
N LYS A 219 -13.23 2.73 -8.88
CA LYS A 219 -14.00 1.57 -9.28
C LYS A 219 -13.75 1.29 -10.75
N ARG A 220 -12.83 0.37 -11.02
CA ARG A 220 -12.49 -0.04 -12.39
C ARG A 220 -13.69 -0.76 -12.97
N ASN A 221 -14.24 -0.22 -14.07
CA ASN A 221 -15.28 -0.87 -14.83
C ASN A 221 -14.79 -2.27 -15.24
N GLY A 222 -15.48 -3.32 -14.81
CA GLY A 222 -15.21 -4.70 -15.24
C GLY A 222 -14.58 -5.63 -14.20
N ARG A 223 -14.64 -5.34 -12.91
CA ARG A 223 -14.43 -6.31 -11.84
C ARG A 223 -15.73 -6.81 -11.26
#